data_4b360aa169a8bb6a6e10f7e8ef85bd4a
#
_entry.id   4b360aa169a8bb6a6e10f7e8ef85bd4a
#
_cell.length_a   1.000
_cell.length_b   1.000
_cell.length_c   1.000
_cell.angle_alpha   90.00
_cell.angle_beta   90.00
_cell.angle_gamma   90.00
#
_symmetry.space_group_name_H-M   'P 1'
#
loop_
_entity.id
_entity.type
_entity.pdbx_description
1 polymer ?
#
loop_
_entity_poly.entity_id
_entity_poly.type
_entity_poly.pdbx_seq_one_letter_code
_entity_poly.pdbx_strand_id
1 'polypeptide(L)'
;MTLGVVTDSTCDLPANLIEQHNLEVVPCILVLDGKEYPDGSGMTRKVFYERLPGLRDAPTTAAPSIGEFAARYSRLLEQGCEHVLSIHAAGGLTAIGAAAQQAAREFDGRVTVVDSQSLSLGLGFQALAAAEAAQAGLEAALEEIESTRRRLHLFAVLDTLQYVRRSGRIPAALTIFGGLLHVKPMIELTHGEVKAIAAMRTTRQANERMAAFFHSGGPFVRLGILHTGAEERAREFLQRLMHDNSRSLPREILMVNVTPVIGAHAGPNALGFAAVRA
;
A
#
# COMPACT_ATOMS: atom_id res chain seq x y z
N MET A 1 -5.53 -2.25 28.33
CA MET A 1 -5.17 -0.95 27.69
C MET A 1 -5.92 -0.85 26.38
N THR A 2 -6.75 0.18 26.22
CA THR A 2 -7.54 0.36 24.99
C THR A 2 -6.66 1.04 23.95
N LEU A 3 -6.32 0.30 22.86
CA LEU A 3 -5.43 0.78 21.81
C LEU A 3 -6.23 1.25 20.59
N GLY A 4 -6.07 2.52 20.18
CA GLY A 4 -6.54 3.03 18.90
C GLY A 4 -5.51 2.79 17.80
N VAL A 5 -5.94 2.40 16.60
CA VAL A 5 -5.03 2.16 15.46
C VAL A 5 -5.31 3.13 14.34
N VAL A 6 -4.27 3.86 13.93
CA VAL A 6 -4.30 4.84 12.84
C VAL A 6 -3.39 4.37 11.70
N THR A 7 -3.84 4.55 10.47
CA THR A 7 -3.03 4.36 9.27
C THR A 7 -3.31 5.47 8.27
N ASP A 8 -2.71 5.44 7.09
CA ASP A 8 -2.99 6.39 6.02
C ASP A 8 -3.67 5.72 4.82
N SER A 9 -4.23 6.53 3.93
CA SER A 9 -5.04 6.02 2.81
C SER A 9 -4.26 5.18 1.80
N THR A 10 -2.93 5.17 1.87
CA THR A 10 -2.11 4.28 1.05
C THR A 10 -2.12 2.82 1.53
N CYS A 11 -2.83 2.50 2.62
CA CYS A 11 -3.04 1.13 3.09
C CYS A 11 -3.90 0.28 2.14
N ASP A 12 -4.70 0.92 1.28
CA ASP A 12 -5.59 0.28 0.30
C ASP A 12 -6.61 -0.71 0.86
N LEU A 13 -6.85 -0.68 2.18
CA LEU A 13 -7.85 -1.54 2.79
C LEU A 13 -9.27 -1.20 2.30
N PRO A 14 -10.11 -2.20 2.03
CA PRO A 14 -11.54 -2.00 1.80
C PRO A 14 -12.24 -1.37 3.01
N ALA A 15 -13.25 -0.54 2.75
CA ALA A 15 -13.98 0.20 3.79
C ALA A 15 -14.60 -0.71 4.86
N ASN A 16 -15.13 -1.86 4.45
CA ASN A 16 -15.69 -2.84 5.39
C ASN A 16 -14.67 -3.36 6.40
N LEU A 17 -13.41 -3.56 6.00
CA LEU A 17 -12.34 -3.97 6.94
C LEU A 17 -11.90 -2.82 7.84
N ILE A 18 -11.85 -1.59 7.32
CA ILE A 18 -11.56 -0.39 8.11
C ILE A 18 -12.61 -0.24 9.22
N GLU A 19 -13.90 -0.35 8.89
CA GLU A 19 -15.00 -0.25 9.83
C GLU A 19 -15.00 -1.42 10.83
N GLN A 20 -14.85 -2.66 10.35
CA GLN A 20 -14.86 -3.87 11.20
C GLN A 20 -13.75 -3.83 12.27
N HIS A 21 -12.60 -3.30 11.94
CA HIS A 21 -11.44 -3.24 12.84
C HIS A 21 -11.25 -1.88 13.51
N ASN A 22 -12.23 -0.95 13.37
CA ASN A 22 -12.19 0.40 13.93
C ASN A 22 -10.86 1.13 13.62
N LEU A 23 -10.38 1.01 12.39
CA LEU A 23 -9.17 1.69 11.94
C LEU A 23 -9.48 3.16 11.61
N GLU A 24 -8.64 4.07 12.08
CA GLU A 24 -8.65 5.45 11.63
C GLU A 24 -7.72 5.62 10.43
N VAL A 25 -8.24 6.14 9.33
CA VAL A 25 -7.48 6.35 8.10
C VAL A 25 -7.31 7.84 7.85
N VAL A 26 -6.05 8.29 7.77
CA VAL A 26 -5.71 9.69 7.42
C VAL A 26 -5.58 9.80 5.91
N PRO A 27 -6.35 10.66 5.23
CA PRO A 27 -6.31 10.78 3.79
C PRO A 27 -5.04 11.49 3.32
N CYS A 28 -4.30 10.85 2.41
CA CYS A 28 -3.26 11.52 1.64
C CYS A 28 -3.88 12.43 0.58
N ILE A 29 -3.10 13.33 0.00
CA ILE A 29 -3.57 14.30 -0.97
C ILE A 29 -3.07 13.96 -2.37
N LEU A 30 -3.99 13.83 -3.32
CA LEU A 30 -3.71 13.84 -4.74
C LEU A 30 -3.83 15.26 -5.27
N VAL A 31 -2.84 15.74 -6.01
CA VAL A 31 -2.90 17.04 -6.69
C VAL A 31 -2.99 16.80 -8.20
N LEU A 32 -4.07 17.25 -8.80
CA LEU A 32 -4.36 17.10 -10.21
C LEU A 32 -4.86 18.41 -10.81
N ASP A 33 -4.22 18.87 -11.88
CA ASP A 33 -4.56 20.14 -12.54
C ASP A 33 -4.60 21.33 -11.55
N GLY A 34 -3.67 21.37 -10.58
CA GLY A 34 -3.57 22.40 -9.54
C GLY A 34 -4.64 22.32 -8.44
N LYS A 35 -5.49 21.28 -8.43
CA LYS A 35 -6.50 21.06 -7.38
C LYS A 35 -6.10 19.90 -6.48
N GLU A 36 -6.37 20.07 -5.19
CA GLU A 36 -6.16 19.04 -4.18
C GLU A 36 -7.41 18.18 -4.02
N TYR A 37 -7.21 16.88 -3.97
CA TYR A 37 -8.24 15.87 -3.72
C TYR A 37 -7.77 14.97 -2.57
N PRO A 38 -8.41 15.05 -1.39
CA PRO A 38 -8.17 14.08 -0.35
C PRO A 38 -8.53 12.68 -0.86
N ASP A 39 -7.63 11.73 -0.65
CA ASP A 39 -7.83 10.36 -1.11
C ASP A 39 -9.06 9.73 -0.44
N GLY A 40 -9.86 9.04 -1.24
CA GLY A 40 -11.16 8.51 -0.81
C GLY A 40 -12.33 9.51 -0.90
N SER A 41 -12.08 10.80 -1.19
CA SER A 41 -13.12 11.80 -1.39
C SER A 41 -12.86 12.66 -2.63
N GLY A 42 -13.92 13.12 -3.27
CA GLY A 42 -13.84 14.06 -4.42
C GLY A 42 -13.45 13.44 -5.76
N MET A 43 -12.69 12.36 -5.81
CA MET A 43 -12.36 11.64 -7.04
C MET A 43 -12.32 10.13 -6.77
N THR A 44 -13.09 9.37 -7.55
CA THR A 44 -13.04 7.91 -7.44
C THR A 44 -11.80 7.36 -8.12
N ARG A 45 -11.28 6.22 -7.63
CA ARG A 45 -10.15 5.50 -8.22
C ARG A 45 -10.37 5.20 -9.71
N LYS A 46 -11.60 4.83 -10.09
CA LYS A 46 -11.98 4.57 -11.49
C LYS A 46 -11.77 5.81 -12.36
N VAL A 47 -12.37 6.94 -11.97
CA VAL A 47 -12.26 8.21 -12.71
C VAL A 47 -10.81 8.67 -12.85
N PHE A 48 -10.01 8.51 -11.79
CA PHE A 48 -8.60 8.84 -11.83
C PHE A 48 -7.84 8.03 -12.89
N TYR A 49 -7.99 6.69 -12.90
CA TYR A 49 -7.27 5.85 -13.85
C TYR A 49 -7.76 6.00 -15.30
N GLU A 50 -9.01 6.34 -15.52
CA GLU A 50 -9.52 6.68 -16.85
C GLU A 50 -8.89 7.98 -17.39
N ARG A 51 -8.67 8.98 -16.52
CA ARG A 51 -8.06 10.27 -16.88
C ARG A 51 -6.53 10.21 -17.00
N LEU A 52 -5.87 9.41 -16.18
CA LEU A 52 -4.41 9.40 -16.00
C LEU A 52 -3.60 9.33 -17.30
N PRO A 53 -3.94 8.48 -18.31
CA PRO A 53 -3.18 8.41 -19.56
C PRO A 53 -3.25 9.67 -20.41
N GLY A 54 -4.32 10.44 -20.30
CA GLY A 54 -4.57 11.67 -21.07
C GLY A 54 -4.13 12.96 -20.38
N LEU A 55 -3.57 12.88 -19.17
CA LEU A 55 -3.14 14.08 -18.45
C LEU A 55 -1.91 14.70 -19.10
N ARG A 56 -1.98 16.03 -19.30
CA ARG A 56 -0.87 16.82 -19.81
C ARG A 56 0.25 16.91 -18.80
N ASP A 57 -0.12 17.26 -17.57
CA ASP A 57 0.82 17.37 -16.45
C ASP A 57 0.71 16.14 -15.56
N ALA A 58 1.86 15.67 -15.05
CA ALA A 58 1.88 14.53 -14.15
C ALA A 58 1.19 14.90 -12.83
N PRO A 59 0.28 14.04 -12.31
CA PRO A 59 -0.28 14.25 -10.99
C PRO A 59 0.84 14.20 -9.94
N THR A 60 0.69 15.00 -8.89
CA THR A 60 1.58 14.97 -7.73
C THR A 60 0.82 14.56 -6.49
N THR A 61 1.54 14.24 -5.42
CA THR A 61 0.95 13.78 -4.17
C THR A 61 1.58 14.50 -2.99
N ALA A 62 0.82 14.71 -1.93
CA ALA A 62 1.30 15.25 -0.69
C ALA A 62 0.91 14.36 0.50
N ALA A 63 1.75 14.35 1.53
CA ALA A 63 1.42 13.75 2.81
C ALA A 63 0.28 14.55 3.48
N PRO A 64 -0.52 13.91 4.36
CA PRO A 64 -1.45 14.62 5.22
C PRO A 64 -0.72 15.68 6.07
N SER A 65 -1.41 16.73 6.45
CA SER A 65 -0.85 17.72 7.36
C SER A 65 -0.64 17.16 8.77
N ILE A 66 0.26 17.78 9.55
CA ILE A 66 0.47 17.46 10.96
C ILE A 66 -0.85 17.58 11.74
N GLY A 67 -1.67 18.61 11.44
CA GLY A 67 -2.96 18.84 12.06
C GLY A 67 -3.99 17.73 11.81
N GLU A 68 -3.98 17.11 10.61
CA GLU A 68 -4.84 15.96 10.32
C GLU A 68 -4.51 14.75 11.21
N PHE A 69 -3.24 14.49 11.45
CA PHE A 69 -2.81 13.45 12.38
C PHE A 69 -3.19 13.78 13.81
N ALA A 70 -2.87 15.00 14.28
CA ALA A 70 -3.19 15.45 15.63
C ALA A 70 -4.71 15.33 15.92
N ALA A 71 -5.56 15.71 14.97
CA ALA A 71 -7.00 15.59 15.09
C ALA A 71 -7.47 14.13 15.26
N ARG A 72 -6.85 13.17 14.54
CA ARG A 72 -7.17 11.74 14.69
C ARG A 72 -6.72 11.20 16.05
N TYR A 73 -5.52 11.58 16.48
CA TYR A 73 -4.99 11.18 17.79
C TYR A 73 -5.85 11.71 18.94
N SER A 74 -6.17 13.01 18.92
CA SER A 74 -7.06 13.62 19.91
C SER A 74 -8.40 12.90 19.99
N ARG A 75 -9.03 12.66 18.83
CA ARG A 75 -10.33 11.98 18.76
C ARG A 75 -10.30 10.59 19.41
N LEU A 76 -9.31 9.76 19.10
CA LEU A 76 -9.20 8.43 19.68
C LEU A 76 -8.97 8.46 21.19
N LEU A 77 -8.12 9.39 21.68
CA LEU A 77 -7.85 9.54 23.09
C LEU A 77 -9.08 10.08 23.86
N GLU A 78 -9.86 11.00 23.26
CA GLU A 78 -11.12 11.52 23.81
C GLU A 78 -12.22 10.44 23.84
N GLN A 79 -12.19 9.48 22.90
CA GLN A 79 -13.07 8.33 22.88
C GLN A 79 -12.69 7.23 23.88
N GLY A 80 -11.63 7.44 24.67
CA GLY A 80 -11.23 6.56 25.75
C GLY A 80 -10.11 5.57 25.40
N CYS A 81 -9.44 5.73 24.25
CA CYS A 81 -8.20 5.00 24.00
C CYS A 81 -7.11 5.49 24.97
N GLU A 82 -6.42 4.58 25.62
CA GLU A 82 -5.29 4.92 26.51
C GLU A 82 -4.02 5.22 25.70
N HIS A 83 -3.89 4.61 24.52
CA HIS A 83 -2.76 4.78 23.62
C HIS A 83 -3.20 4.71 22.15
N VAL A 84 -2.45 5.37 21.28
CA VAL A 84 -2.65 5.32 19.80
C VAL A 84 -1.42 4.71 19.15
N LEU A 85 -1.62 3.71 18.31
CA LEU A 85 -0.62 3.14 17.43
C LEU A 85 -0.87 3.62 16.00
N SER A 86 0.08 4.36 15.44
CA SER A 86 -0.03 5.00 14.12
C SER A 86 0.98 4.36 13.16
N ILE A 87 0.51 3.58 12.19
CA ILE A 87 1.37 2.84 11.25
C ILE A 87 1.21 3.37 9.83
N HIS A 88 2.33 3.68 9.16
CA HIS A 88 2.35 4.43 7.91
C HIS A 88 3.23 3.82 6.85
N ALA A 89 3.01 4.27 5.60
CA ALA A 89 3.80 3.89 4.45
C ALA A 89 5.30 4.15 4.65
N ALA A 90 6.11 3.36 3.95
CA ALA A 90 7.57 3.37 4.03
C ALA A 90 8.18 4.77 3.96
N GLY A 91 8.96 5.14 4.97
CA GLY A 91 9.59 6.46 5.10
C GLY A 91 10.59 6.77 4.00
N GLY A 92 11.17 5.74 3.35
CA GLY A 92 12.02 5.90 2.17
C GLY A 92 11.28 6.35 0.90
N LEU A 93 9.94 6.22 0.87
CA LEU A 93 9.09 6.55 -0.29
C LEU A 93 8.25 7.82 -0.07
N THR A 94 7.97 8.18 1.18
CA THR A 94 7.04 9.26 1.53
C THR A 94 7.37 9.92 2.87
N ALA A 95 6.93 11.16 3.06
CA ALA A 95 7.06 11.89 4.31
C ALA A 95 5.88 11.68 5.29
N ILE A 96 4.95 10.76 5.00
CA ILE A 96 3.74 10.54 5.81
C ILE A 96 4.11 10.21 7.26
N GLY A 97 5.00 9.23 7.47
CA GLY A 97 5.45 8.85 8.82
C GLY A 97 6.15 9.99 9.57
N ALA A 98 6.88 10.86 8.86
CA ALA A 98 7.51 12.02 9.48
C ALA A 98 6.47 13.06 9.98
N ALA A 99 5.41 13.30 9.20
CA ALA A 99 4.30 14.17 9.61
C ALA A 99 3.55 13.59 10.83
N ALA A 100 3.27 12.28 10.82
CA ALA A 100 2.68 11.57 11.94
C ALA A 100 3.54 11.64 13.20
N GLN A 101 4.86 11.44 13.07
CA GLN A 101 5.81 11.53 14.16
C GLN A 101 5.89 12.96 14.75
N GLN A 102 5.80 13.97 13.90
CA GLN A 102 5.76 15.38 14.37
C GLN A 102 4.49 15.65 15.17
N ALA A 103 3.32 15.19 14.70
CA ALA A 103 2.06 15.30 15.42
C ALA A 103 2.11 14.56 16.78
N ALA A 104 2.70 13.37 16.82
CA ALA A 104 2.76 12.54 18.03
C ALA A 104 3.47 13.20 19.21
N ARG A 105 4.36 14.18 18.96
CA ARG A 105 5.10 14.89 20.03
C ARG A 105 4.20 15.69 20.97
N GLU A 106 2.99 16.03 20.54
CA GLU A 106 2.04 16.81 21.33
C GLU A 106 1.23 15.95 22.32
N PHE A 107 1.45 14.62 22.36
CA PHE A 107 0.60 13.68 23.10
C PHE A 107 1.30 12.96 24.27
N ASP A 108 2.36 13.53 24.85
CA ASP A 108 3.01 13.05 26.07
C ASP A 108 3.33 11.55 26.08
N GLY A 109 3.79 11.02 24.94
CA GLY A 109 4.15 9.60 24.78
C GLY A 109 2.97 8.65 24.61
N ARG A 110 1.74 9.16 24.51
CA ARG A 110 0.53 8.34 24.26
C ARG A 110 0.32 7.96 22.80
N VAL A 111 1.22 8.32 21.91
CA VAL A 111 1.17 7.96 20.49
C VAL A 111 2.49 7.31 20.08
N THR A 112 2.42 6.10 19.56
CA THR A 112 3.55 5.39 18.96
C THR A 112 3.40 5.37 17.45
N VAL A 113 4.41 5.88 16.73
CA VAL A 113 4.43 5.89 15.26
C VAL A 113 5.38 4.83 14.74
N VAL A 114 4.89 4.02 13.78
CA VAL A 114 5.62 2.90 13.18
C VAL A 114 5.73 3.09 11.67
N ASP A 115 6.93 2.93 11.13
CA ASP A 115 7.16 2.78 9.70
C ASP A 115 6.86 1.32 9.31
N SER A 116 5.87 1.11 8.45
CA SER A 116 5.53 -0.25 7.96
C SER A 116 6.60 -0.84 7.05
N GLN A 117 7.50 -0.03 6.54
CA GLN A 117 8.45 -0.38 5.47
C GLN A 117 7.76 -0.98 4.24
N SER A 118 6.51 -0.61 4.03
CA SER A 118 5.65 -1.13 2.97
C SER A 118 4.69 -0.06 2.47
N LEU A 119 3.80 -0.41 1.54
CA LEU A 119 2.69 0.40 1.06
C LEU A 119 1.55 -0.50 0.57
N SER A 120 0.43 0.10 0.15
CA SER A 120 -0.75 -0.61 -0.34
C SER A 120 -1.18 -1.70 0.68
N LEU A 121 -1.69 -2.85 0.24
CA LEU A 121 -2.05 -3.93 1.17
C LEU A 121 -0.88 -4.48 1.99
N GLY A 122 0.37 -4.18 1.65
CA GLY A 122 1.51 -4.51 2.50
C GLY A 122 1.53 -3.70 3.81
N LEU A 123 1.15 -2.42 3.76
CA LEU A 123 0.82 -1.60 4.93
C LEU A 123 -0.52 -2.05 5.52
N GLY A 124 -1.53 -2.26 4.68
CA GLY A 124 -2.87 -2.63 5.12
C GLY A 124 -2.90 -3.91 5.97
N PHE A 125 -2.16 -4.96 5.58
CA PHE A 125 -2.09 -6.20 6.35
C PHE A 125 -1.39 -6.03 7.70
N GLN A 126 -0.40 -5.14 7.81
CA GLN A 126 0.24 -4.80 9.08
C GLN A 126 -0.72 -3.99 9.97
N ALA A 127 -1.48 -3.06 9.41
CA ALA A 127 -2.49 -2.30 10.14
C ALA A 127 -3.63 -3.21 10.66
N LEU A 128 -4.08 -4.18 9.87
CA LEU A 128 -5.05 -5.20 10.30
C LEU A 128 -4.48 -6.07 11.43
N ALA A 129 -3.24 -6.54 11.31
CA ALA A 129 -2.60 -7.35 12.35
C ALA A 129 -2.49 -6.58 13.67
N ALA A 130 -2.15 -5.29 13.61
CA ALA A 130 -2.12 -4.41 14.79
C ALA A 130 -3.51 -4.27 15.43
N ALA A 131 -4.55 -4.06 14.61
CA ALA A 131 -5.92 -3.90 15.10
C ALA A 131 -6.49 -5.20 15.70
N GLU A 132 -6.18 -6.34 15.12
CA GLU A 132 -6.57 -7.67 15.65
C GLU A 132 -5.91 -7.95 17.00
N ALA A 133 -4.67 -7.48 17.22
CA ALA A 133 -3.94 -7.62 18.48
C ALA A 133 -4.21 -6.48 19.49
N ALA A 134 -4.97 -5.44 19.11
CA ALA A 134 -5.15 -4.21 19.90
C ALA A 134 -5.68 -4.47 21.32
N GLN A 135 -6.52 -5.47 21.52
CA GLN A 135 -7.07 -5.84 22.84
C GLN A 135 -6.00 -6.40 23.78
N ALA A 136 -4.93 -7.02 23.24
CA ALA A 136 -3.80 -7.51 24.03
C ALA A 136 -2.77 -6.40 24.36
N GLY A 137 -2.94 -5.20 23.81
CA GLY A 137 -2.16 -4.02 24.12
C GLY A 137 -1.09 -3.68 23.08
N LEU A 138 -0.34 -2.61 23.37
CA LEU A 138 0.63 -2.04 22.43
C LEU A 138 1.74 -3.02 22.04
N GLU A 139 2.34 -3.71 23.01
CA GLU A 139 3.44 -4.63 22.76
C GLU A 139 3.02 -5.77 21.81
N ALA A 140 1.86 -6.39 22.08
CA ALA A 140 1.31 -7.44 21.23
C ALA A 140 1.03 -6.92 19.79
N ALA A 141 0.49 -5.72 19.65
CA ALA A 141 0.26 -5.11 18.35
C ALA A 141 1.57 -4.85 17.58
N LEU A 142 2.62 -4.40 18.26
CA LEU A 142 3.95 -4.20 17.67
C LEU A 142 4.60 -5.53 17.25
N GLU A 143 4.46 -6.58 18.05
CA GLU A 143 4.93 -7.93 17.73
C GLU A 143 4.25 -8.48 16.47
N GLU A 144 2.92 -8.30 16.35
CA GLU A 144 2.16 -8.75 15.18
C GLU A 144 2.48 -7.95 13.91
N ILE A 145 2.74 -6.63 14.02
CA ILE A 145 3.27 -5.84 12.90
C ILE A 145 4.58 -6.45 12.41
N GLU A 146 5.52 -6.67 13.31
CA GLU A 146 6.84 -7.19 12.97
C GLU A 146 6.78 -8.62 12.44
N SER A 147 5.94 -9.47 13.02
CA SER A 147 5.66 -10.83 12.54
C SER A 147 5.08 -10.81 11.12
N THR A 148 4.10 -9.95 10.88
CA THR A 148 3.49 -9.78 9.55
C THR A 148 4.52 -9.26 8.55
N ARG A 149 5.32 -8.25 8.91
CA ARG A 149 6.37 -7.66 8.06
C ARG A 149 7.39 -8.70 7.60
N ARG A 150 7.89 -9.54 8.48
CA ARG A 150 8.87 -10.59 8.14
C ARG A 150 8.36 -11.61 7.13
N ARG A 151 7.04 -11.85 7.11
CA ARG A 151 6.38 -12.83 6.25
C ARG A 151 5.74 -12.20 5.01
N LEU A 152 5.80 -10.87 4.89
CA LEU A 152 5.18 -10.12 3.81
C LEU A 152 5.99 -10.18 2.52
N HIS A 153 5.29 -10.44 1.43
CA HIS A 153 5.79 -10.28 0.07
C HIS A 153 4.92 -9.29 -0.68
N LEU A 154 5.52 -8.28 -1.27
CA LEU A 154 4.83 -7.29 -2.10
C LEU A 154 5.55 -7.15 -3.43
N PHE A 155 4.90 -7.61 -4.49
CA PHE A 155 5.39 -7.55 -5.85
C PHE A 155 4.44 -6.79 -6.76
N ALA A 156 4.98 -6.08 -7.74
CA ALA A 156 4.19 -5.45 -8.79
C ALA A 156 4.91 -5.48 -10.14
N VAL A 157 4.13 -5.61 -11.21
CA VAL A 157 4.55 -5.37 -12.59
C VAL A 157 3.93 -4.06 -13.04
N LEU A 158 4.77 -3.10 -13.38
CA LEU A 158 4.34 -1.83 -13.96
C LEU A 158 4.18 -1.97 -15.48
N ASP A 159 3.26 -1.23 -16.05
CA ASP A 159 3.04 -1.26 -17.50
C ASP A 159 4.12 -0.47 -18.26
N THR A 160 4.66 0.55 -17.62
CA THR A 160 5.69 1.45 -18.16
C THR A 160 6.55 2.04 -17.06
N LEU A 161 7.78 2.45 -17.41
CA LEU A 161 8.67 3.20 -16.53
C LEU A 161 8.37 4.72 -16.49
N GLN A 162 7.48 5.21 -17.33
CA GLN A 162 7.26 6.64 -17.53
C GLN A 162 6.86 7.36 -16.23
N TYR A 163 5.87 6.81 -15.50
CA TYR A 163 5.34 7.42 -14.27
C TYR A 163 6.37 7.38 -13.14
N VAL A 164 7.04 6.26 -12.98
CA VAL A 164 8.10 6.09 -11.99
C VAL A 164 9.26 7.06 -12.21
N ARG A 165 9.70 7.24 -13.47
CA ARG A 165 10.74 8.21 -13.83
C ARG A 165 10.34 9.64 -13.49
N ARG A 166 9.11 10.02 -13.79
CA ARG A 166 8.58 11.36 -13.48
C ARG A 166 8.47 11.60 -11.99
N SER A 167 8.14 10.57 -11.22
CA SER A 167 7.92 10.69 -9.78
C SER A 167 9.20 10.81 -8.95
N GLY A 168 10.34 10.32 -9.46
CA GLY A 168 11.63 10.32 -8.75
C GLY A 168 11.69 9.46 -7.48
N ARG A 169 10.68 8.60 -7.24
CA ARG A 169 10.57 7.83 -5.98
C ARG A 169 11.44 6.59 -5.92
N ILE A 170 11.85 6.04 -7.07
CA ILE A 170 12.65 4.81 -7.14
C ILE A 170 13.85 4.94 -8.11
N PRO A 171 14.75 5.93 -7.90
CA PRO A 171 15.85 6.18 -8.83
C PRO A 171 16.80 4.99 -8.97
N ALA A 172 17.10 4.29 -7.87
CA ALA A 172 18.00 3.11 -7.89
C ALA A 172 17.42 1.96 -8.72
N ALA A 173 16.11 1.69 -8.65
CA ALA A 173 15.49 0.66 -9.48
C ALA A 173 15.51 1.02 -10.98
N LEU A 174 15.49 2.32 -11.32
CA LEU A 174 15.53 2.76 -12.71
C LEU A 174 16.89 2.56 -13.38
N THR A 175 17.99 2.59 -12.62
CA THR A 175 19.35 2.41 -13.16
C THR A 175 19.55 1.01 -13.74
N ILE A 176 18.90 -0.01 -13.16
CA ILE A 176 18.97 -1.41 -13.62
C ILE A 176 18.36 -1.58 -15.00
N PHE A 177 17.32 -0.81 -15.33
CA PHE A 177 16.65 -0.91 -16.62
C PHE A 177 17.33 -0.07 -17.72
N GLY A 178 18.28 0.80 -17.34
CA GLY A 178 19.06 1.63 -18.28
C GLY A 178 18.20 2.40 -19.26
N GLY A 179 18.60 2.41 -20.53
CA GLY A 179 17.86 3.00 -21.64
C GLY A 179 16.79 2.12 -22.28
N LEU A 180 16.42 0.99 -21.65
CA LEU A 180 15.42 0.08 -22.22
C LEU A 180 14.07 0.77 -22.39
N LEU A 181 13.60 0.85 -23.65
CA LEU A 181 12.29 1.31 -24.01
C LEU A 181 11.30 0.13 -24.07
N HIS A 182 10.05 0.39 -23.76
CA HIS A 182 8.96 -0.59 -23.90
C HIS A 182 9.14 -1.89 -23.09
N VAL A 183 9.60 -1.74 -21.85
CA VAL A 183 9.67 -2.86 -20.89
C VAL A 183 8.60 -2.73 -19.82
N LYS A 184 8.17 -3.87 -19.31
CA LYS A 184 7.31 -4.02 -18.13
C LYS A 184 8.19 -4.45 -16.96
N PRO A 185 8.58 -3.49 -16.09
CA PRO A 185 9.42 -3.81 -14.96
C PRO A 185 8.63 -4.55 -13.89
N MET A 186 9.24 -5.56 -13.30
CA MET A 186 8.76 -6.19 -12.08
C MET A 186 9.60 -5.67 -10.92
N ILE A 187 8.90 -5.24 -9.90
CA ILE A 187 9.47 -4.68 -8.67
C ILE A 187 9.02 -5.47 -7.46
N GLU A 188 9.86 -5.49 -6.46
CA GLU A 188 9.57 -5.95 -5.10
C GLU A 188 9.74 -4.78 -4.15
N LEU A 189 8.79 -4.60 -3.23
CA LEU A 189 8.98 -3.71 -2.09
C LEU A 189 9.34 -4.56 -0.87
N THR A 190 10.53 -4.33 -0.36
CA THR A 190 11.06 -5.06 0.80
C THR A 190 11.91 -4.10 1.65
N HIS A 191 11.76 -4.17 2.97
CA HIS A 191 12.47 -3.32 3.94
C HIS A 191 12.39 -1.81 3.63
N GLY A 192 11.23 -1.35 3.14
CA GLY A 192 11.02 0.07 2.78
C GLY A 192 11.63 0.51 1.45
N GLU A 193 12.28 -0.39 0.71
CA GLU A 193 12.93 -0.11 -0.56
C GLU A 193 12.27 -0.82 -1.74
N VAL A 194 12.17 -0.13 -2.86
CA VAL A 194 11.71 -0.72 -4.13
C VAL A 194 12.90 -1.27 -4.90
N LYS A 195 12.92 -2.60 -5.08
CA LYS A 195 13.93 -3.32 -5.85
C LYS A 195 13.40 -3.75 -7.21
N ALA A 196 14.15 -3.48 -8.26
CA ALA A 196 13.88 -4.02 -9.58
C ALA A 196 14.38 -5.47 -9.64
N ILE A 197 13.50 -6.41 -9.95
CA ILE A 197 13.82 -7.85 -9.96
C ILE A 197 13.79 -8.49 -11.32
N ALA A 198 13.04 -7.93 -12.27
CA ALA A 198 12.98 -8.41 -13.65
C ALA A 198 12.46 -7.32 -14.60
N ALA A 199 12.72 -7.49 -15.88
CA ALA A 199 12.12 -6.71 -16.96
C ALA A 199 11.58 -7.64 -18.04
N MET A 200 10.30 -7.49 -18.38
CA MET A 200 9.65 -8.26 -19.44
C MET A 200 9.23 -7.34 -20.57
N ARG A 201 9.02 -7.90 -21.74
CA ARG A 201 8.55 -7.15 -22.92
C ARG A 201 7.06 -7.30 -23.18
N THR A 202 6.44 -8.33 -22.64
CA THR A 202 5.02 -8.61 -22.86
C THR A 202 4.26 -8.81 -21.56
N THR A 203 2.96 -8.51 -21.58
CA THR A 203 2.06 -8.75 -20.44
C THR A 203 2.00 -10.22 -20.06
N ARG A 204 2.04 -11.11 -21.04
CA ARG A 204 2.05 -12.56 -20.82
C ARG A 204 3.27 -12.99 -20.00
N GLN A 205 4.49 -12.61 -20.42
CA GLN A 205 5.72 -12.89 -19.66
C GLN A 205 5.67 -12.33 -18.26
N ALA A 206 5.12 -11.12 -18.09
CA ALA A 206 4.98 -10.47 -16.80
C ALA A 206 4.05 -11.26 -15.87
N ASN A 207 2.89 -11.68 -16.36
CA ASN A 207 1.94 -12.48 -15.59
C ASN A 207 2.51 -13.86 -15.24
N GLU A 208 3.21 -14.53 -16.17
CA GLU A 208 3.89 -15.81 -15.93
C GLU A 208 4.97 -15.68 -14.84
N ARG A 209 5.79 -14.64 -14.92
CA ARG A 209 6.83 -14.39 -13.93
C ARG A 209 6.27 -14.10 -12.54
N MET A 210 5.20 -13.30 -12.47
CA MET A 210 4.54 -12.97 -11.21
C MET A 210 3.88 -14.22 -10.58
N ALA A 211 3.24 -15.08 -11.39
CA ALA A 211 2.70 -16.34 -10.92
C ALA A 211 3.82 -17.27 -10.38
N ALA A 212 4.98 -17.32 -11.03
CA ALA A 212 6.12 -18.11 -10.55
C ALA A 212 6.62 -17.63 -9.18
N PHE A 213 6.71 -16.31 -8.94
CA PHE A 213 7.04 -15.77 -7.63
C PHE A 213 5.99 -16.13 -6.57
N PHE A 214 4.71 -16.03 -6.93
CA PHE A 214 3.63 -16.43 -6.04
C PHE A 214 3.74 -17.90 -5.64
N HIS A 215 3.91 -18.81 -6.60
CA HIS A 215 4.00 -20.25 -6.34
C HIS A 215 5.21 -20.66 -5.49
N SER A 216 6.32 -19.92 -5.59
CA SER A 216 7.52 -20.17 -4.76
C SER A 216 7.38 -19.67 -3.33
N GLY A 217 6.36 -18.85 -3.02
CA GLY A 217 6.24 -18.14 -1.76
C GLY A 217 5.24 -18.70 -0.74
N GLY A 218 4.29 -19.55 -1.14
CA GLY A 218 3.20 -20.03 -0.26
C GLY A 218 3.58 -21.17 0.68
N PRO A 219 2.68 -21.60 1.58
CA PRO A 219 1.29 -21.17 1.75
C PRO A 219 1.13 -19.78 2.36
N PHE A 220 -0.03 -19.15 2.12
CA PHE A 220 -0.30 -17.79 2.57
C PHE A 220 -1.52 -17.73 3.51
N VAL A 221 -1.44 -16.89 4.54
CA VAL A 221 -2.56 -16.58 5.44
C VAL A 221 -3.33 -15.35 5.00
N ARG A 222 -2.69 -14.43 4.26
CA ARG A 222 -3.33 -13.25 3.65
C ARG A 222 -2.86 -13.10 2.22
N LEU A 223 -3.77 -12.71 1.33
CA LEU A 223 -3.49 -12.41 -0.06
C LEU A 223 -4.34 -11.24 -0.53
N GLY A 224 -3.70 -10.30 -1.21
CA GLY A 224 -4.37 -9.23 -1.93
C GLY A 224 -3.82 -9.10 -3.34
N ILE A 225 -4.71 -9.05 -4.32
CA ILE A 225 -4.39 -8.72 -5.70
C ILE A 225 -4.55 -7.21 -5.89
N LEU A 226 -3.53 -6.59 -6.40
CA LEU A 226 -3.41 -5.14 -6.55
C LEU A 226 -3.47 -4.78 -8.03
N HIS A 227 -4.26 -3.77 -8.39
CA HIS A 227 -4.27 -3.26 -9.77
C HIS A 227 -4.47 -1.76 -9.83
N THR A 228 -3.99 -1.13 -10.90
CA THR A 228 -4.16 0.29 -11.19
C THR A 228 -5.05 0.46 -12.42
N GLY A 229 -6.38 0.47 -12.23
CA GLY A 229 -7.35 0.55 -13.30
C GLY A 229 -7.42 -0.68 -14.21
N ALA A 230 -6.88 -1.84 -13.80
CA ALA A 230 -6.75 -3.07 -14.60
C ALA A 230 -7.53 -4.24 -13.99
N GLU A 231 -8.80 -4.03 -13.64
CA GLU A 231 -9.62 -5.00 -12.90
C GLU A 231 -9.76 -6.34 -13.65
N GLU A 232 -10.04 -6.32 -14.94
CA GLU A 232 -10.15 -7.53 -15.77
C GLU A 232 -8.88 -8.38 -15.69
N ARG A 233 -7.74 -7.75 -15.91
CA ARG A 233 -6.43 -8.40 -15.81
C ARG A 233 -6.15 -8.96 -14.40
N ALA A 234 -6.60 -8.26 -13.36
CA ALA A 234 -6.47 -8.73 -11.98
C ALA A 234 -7.34 -9.97 -11.74
N ARG A 235 -8.56 -10.01 -12.28
CA ARG A 235 -9.46 -11.17 -12.22
C ARG A 235 -8.89 -12.38 -12.95
N GLU A 236 -8.38 -12.19 -14.16
CA GLU A 236 -7.72 -13.26 -14.94
C GLU A 236 -6.50 -13.83 -14.18
N PHE A 237 -5.70 -12.95 -13.58
CA PHE A 237 -4.55 -13.37 -12.79
C PHE A 237 -4.97 -14.18 -11.56
N LEU A 238 -5.98 -13.73 -10.82
CA LEU A 238 -6.52 -14.47 -9.68
C LEU A 238 -7.09 -15.82 -10.08
N GLN A 239 -7.87 -15.89 -11.17
CA GLN A 239 -8.41 -17.16 -11.71
C GLN A 239 -7.31 -18.16 -12.02
N ARG A 240 -6.21 -17.68 -12.62
CA ARG A 240 -5.04 -18.51 -12.90
C ARG A 240 -4.42 -19.05 -11.58
N LEU A 241 -4.21 -18.20 -10.59
CA LEU A 241 -3.68 -18.63 -9.28
C LEU A 241 -4.57 -19.68 -8.63
N MET A 242 -5.89 -19.50 -8.70
CA MET A 242 -6.88 -20.46 -8.17
C MET A 242 -6.84 -21.80 -8.91
N HIS A 243 -6.65 -21.79 -10.22
CA HIS A 243 -6.54 -22.99 -11.03
C HIS A 243 -5.25 -23.77 -10.72
N ASP A 244 -4.13 -23.04 -10.65
CA ASP A 244 -2.82 -23.68 -10.54
C ASP A 244 -2.50 -24.16 -9.11
N ASN A 245 -3.13 -23.57 -8.05
CA ASN A 245 -2.69 -23.86 -6.67
C ASN A 245 -3.72 -23.52 -5.57
N SER A 246 -4.93 -24.07 -5.68
CA SER A 246 -6.02 -23.78 -4.73
C SER A 246 -5.70 -24.11 -3.25
N ARG A 247 -4.75 -25.01 -2.98
CA ARG A 247 -4.39 -25.45 -1.60
C ARG A 247 -3.47 -24.45 -0.87
N SER A 248 -2.84 -23.53 -1.56
CA SER A 248 -1.91 -22.54 -0.98
C SER A 248 -2.55 -21.18 -0.77
N LEU A 249 -3.82 -21.02 -1.17
CA LEU A 249 -4.56 -19.76 -1.08
C LEU A 249 -5.26 -19.63 0.27
N PRO A 250 -5.30 -18.43 0.87
CA PRO A 250 -6.12 -18.15 2.04
C PRO A 250 -7.62 -18.20 1.67
N ARG A 251 -8.47 -18.31 2.70
CA ARG A 251 -9.93 -18.35 2.51
C ARG A 251 -10.48 -17.05 1.93
N GLU A 252 -9.90 -15.94 2.33
CA GLU A 252 -10.27 -14.61 1.87
C GLU A 252 -9.14 -14.00 1.06
N ILE A 253 -9.49 -13.51 -0.13
CA ILE A 253 -8.56 -12.85 -1.05
C ILE A 253 -9.11 -11.47 -1.35
N LEU A 254 -8.35 -10.44 -1.03
CA LEU A 254 -8.71 -9.07 -1.37
C LEU A 254 -8.33 -8.78 -2.83
N MET A 255 -9.17 -8.02 -3.53
CA MET A 255 -8.83 -7.42 -4.81
C MET A 255 -9.06 -5.92 -4.72
N VAL A 256 -8.02 -5.13 -4.90
CA VAL A 256 -8.11 -3.68 -4.73
C VAL A 256 -7.58 -2.92 -5.95
N ASN A 257 -8.37 -1.95 -6.38
CA ASN A 257 -7.89 -0.91 -7.26
C ASN A 257 -7.07 0.08 -6.42
N VAL A 258 -5.76 0.10 -6.62
CA VAL A 258 -4.81 0.86 -5.79
C VAL A 258 -5.16 2.35 -5.75
N THR A 259 -4.91 3.02 -4.63
CA THR A 259 -5.18 4.45 -4.47
C THR A 259 -4.54 5.31 -5.56
N PRO A 260 -5.21 6.40 -6.01
CA PRO A 260 -4.62 7.40 -6.89
C PRO A 260 -3.26 7.94 -6.42
N VAL A 261 -3.05 8.02 -5.11
CA VAL A 261 -1.79 8.47 -4.51
C VAL A 261 -0.61 7.57 -4.91
N ILE A 262 -0.79 6.26 -4.87
CA ILE A 262 0.22 5.31 -5.37
C ILE A 262 0.20 5.26 -6.90
N GLY A 263 -1.00 5.29 -7.51
CA GLY A 263 -1.20 5.22 -8.96
C GLY A 263 -0.54 6.35 -9.75
N ALA A 264 -0.46 7.56 -9.18
CA ALA A 264 0.26 8.70 -9.76
C ALA A 264 1.74 8.38 -10.04
N HIS A 265 2.34 7.50 -9.25
CA HIS A 265 3.73 7.07 -9.36
C HIS A 265 3.88 5.74 -10.12
N ALA A 266 2.97 4.79 -9.91
CA ALA A 266 3.01 3.48 -10.56
C ALA A 266 2.50 3.50 -12.02
N GLY A 267 1.63 4.44 -12.35
CA GLY A 267 0.93 4.51 -13.62
C GLY A 267 -0.27 3.55 -13.74
N PRO A 268 -1.03 3.64 -14.83
CA PRO A 268 -2.16 2.76 -15.09
C PRO A 268 -1.70 1.36 -15.50
N ASN A 269 -2.61 0.39 -15.48
CA ASN A 269 -2.41 -1.00 -15.92
C ASN A 269 -1.31 -1.77 -15.16
N ALA A 270 -0.89 -1.31 -13.98
CA ALA A 270 -0.05 -2.13 -13.12
C ALA A 270 -0.86 -3.27 -12.48
N LEU A 271 -0.17 -4.36 -12.20
CA LEU A 271 -0.72 -5.53 -11.54
C LEU A 271 0.29 -6.01 -10.49
N GLY A 272 -0.19 -6.36 -9.31
CA GLY A 272 0.66 -6.83 -8.23
C GLY A 272 -0.07 -7.76 -7.27
N PHE A 273 0.66 -8.23 -6.29
CA PHE A 273 0.06 -8.89 -5.13
C PHE A 273 0.83 -8.54 -3.85
N ALA A 274 0.10 -8.51 -2.74
CA ALA A 274 0.63 -8.52 -1.39
C ALA A 274 0.22 -9.84 -0.73
N ALA A 275 1.15 -10.55 -0.13
CA ALA A 275 0.87 -11.85 0.49
C ALA A 275 1.66 -12.02 1.78
N VAL A 276 1.02 -12.56 2.81
CA VAL A 276 1.65 -12.90 4.08
C VAL A 276 1.73 -14.42 4.19
N ARG A 277 2.94 -14.95 4.31
CA ARG A 277 3.16 -16.40 4.50
C ARG A 277 2.54 -16.91 5.78
N ALA A 278 2.19 -18.22 5.79
CA ALA A 278 1.74 -18.93 6.98
C ALA A 278 2.85 -19.04 8.04
#